data_28086ec30c26ce89b2161f0318bfe416
#
_entry.id   28086ec30c26ce89b2161f0318bfe416
#
_cell.length_a   1.000
_cell.length_b   1.000
_cell.length_c   1.000
_cell.angle_alpha   90.00
_cell.angle_beta   90.00
_cell.angle_gamma   90.00
#
_symmetry.space_group_name_H-M   'P 1'
#
loop_
_entity.id
_entity.type
_entity.pdbx_description
1 polymer ?
#
loop_
_entity_poly.entity_id
_entity_poly.type
_entity_poly.pdbx_seq_one_letter_code
_entity_poly.pdbx_strand_id
1 'polypeptide(L)'
;MKKLVTFLLLVISIVAVAQDIKVTTKDNDLKLAALPYYSYGKGLGITSPDSLFQLNIRFRMQNRVTYIQNEGEDAAYSGEIRRLRLRFDGYVGNPHFLYVIQLSFAPGDVGEIQDGENINIIRDAAVFYRPNKHWSFLFGQTKLPGNRQRVNSSGALQLTDRSINNARFTIDRDFGFQAYYLNENKDKFSYNVKTAVSTGEGRNWTKSADDGVALTGKLELMPFGSFKNDGTNFEGDVAREKTPKLLLSGAFHQNNLARRTQGQLGGDLFEQKTMKSVLLDAMLKY
;
A
#
# COMPACT_ATOMS: atom_id res chain seq x y z
N MET A 1 5.42 38.06 24.80
CA MET A 1 6.18 36.80 24.77
C MET A 1 5.86 35.85 25.94
N LYS A 2 5.86 36.28 27.21
CA LYS A 2 5.53 35.36 28.35
C LYS A 2 4.16 34.69 28.27
N LYS A 3 3.12 35.37 27.80
CA LYS A 3 1.74 34.81 27.69
C LYS A 3 1.61 33.77 26.57
N LEU A 4 2.42 33.86 25.50
CA LEU A 4 2.45 32.90 24.39
C LEU A 4 3.11 31.58 24.80
N VAL A 5 4.20 31.68 25.59
CA VAL A 5 4.90 30.50 26.11
C VAL A 5 4.02 29.75 27.13
N THR A 6 3.23 30.45 27.95
CA THR A 6 2.31 29.82 28.90
C THR A 6 1.16 29.10 28.19
N PHE A 7 0.65 29.65 27.08
CA PHE A 7 -0.38 28.99 26.29
C PHE A 7 0.16 27.74 25.56
N LEU A 8 1.39 27.79 25.05
CA LEU A 8 2.05 26.65 24.42
C LEU A 8 2.33 25.51 25.42
N LEU A 9 2.71 25.84 26.67
CA LEU A 9 2.91 24.85 27.73
C LEU A 9 1.59 24.24 28.22
N LEU A 10 0.48 24.99 28.17
CA LEU A 10 -0.85 24.49 28.54
C LEU A 10 -1.39 23.52 27.48
N VAL A 11 -1.10 23.73 26.19
CA VAL A 11 -1.48 22.83 25.13
C VAL A 11 -0.67 21.53 25.17
N ILE A 12 0.60 21.58 25.60
CA ILE A 12 1.44 20.38 25.77
C ILE A 12 1.00 19.55 26.97
N SER A 13 0.44 20.17 28.04
CA SER A 13 -0.02 19.42 29.22
C SER A 13 -1.35 18.69 29.02
N ILE A 14 -2.11 18.97 27.95
CA ILE A 14 -3.36 18.23 27.64
C ILE A 14 -3.07 16.90 26.90
N VAL A 15 -1.86 16.70 26.39
CA VAL A 15 -1.48 15.47 25.66
C VAL A 15 -0.97 14.35 26.59
N ALA A 16 -0.82 14.59 27.88
CA ALA A 16 -0.14 13.68 28.81
C ALA A 16 -1.07 12.94 29.78
N VAL A 17 -2.34 12.74 29.47
CA VAL A 17 -3.21 11.83 30.23
C VAL A 17 -3.61 10.64 29.36
N ALA A 18 -2.62 9.83 28.99
CA ALA A 18 -2.87 8.43 28.68
C ALA A 18 -2.98 7.69 30.03
N GLN A 19 -4.18 7.57 30.54
CA GLN A 19 -4.41 6.74 31.71
C GLN A 19 -4.19 5.27 31.34
N ASP A 20 -3.21 4.64 31.99
CA ASP A 20 -3.11 3.18 32.07
C ASP A 20 -4.34 2.64 32.81
N ILE A 21 -5.36 2.25 32.08
CA ILE A 21 -6.51 1.54 32.64
C ILE A 21 -6.05 0.10 32.87
N LYS A 22 -5.61 -0.21 34.08
CA LYS A 22 -5.46 -1.60 34.54
C LYS A 22 -6.85 -2.19 34.77
N VAL A 23 -7.34 -2.97 33.81
CA VAL A 23 -8.58 -3.73 33.98
C VAL A 23 -8.25 -5.13 34.51
N THR A 24 -8.62 -5.38 35.74
CA THR A 24 -8.53 -6.70 36.38
C THR A 24 -9.95 -7.24 36.51
N THR A 25 -10.36 -8.21 35.67
CA THR A 25 -11.27 -9.32 36.00
C THR A 25 -11.70 -10.09 34.75
N LYS A 26 -11.88 -11.40 34.85
CA LYS A 26 -12.23 -12.36 33.78
C LYS A 26 -13.56 -12.06 33.02
N ASP A 27 -14.50 -11.36 33.64
CA ASP A 27 -15.77 -10.99 32.99
C ASP A 27 -15.68 -9.82 32.01
N ASN A 28 -14.54 -9.14 31.96
CA ASN A 28 -14.32 -7.98 31.07
C ASN A 28 -13.65 -8.33 29.74
N ASP A 29 -13.12 -9.53 29.57
CA ASP A 29 -12.37 -9.90 28.36
C ASP A 29 -13.27 -9.86 27.10
N LEU A 30 -14.53 -10.27 27.22
CA LEU A 30 -15.52 -10.17 26.14
C LEU A 30 -15.90 -8.73 25.81
N LYS A 31 -15.95 -7.84 26.81
CA LYS A 31 -16.26 -6.42 26.62
C LYS A 31 -15.05 -5.65 26.06
N LEU A 32 -13.84 -6.04 26.42
CA LEU A 32 -12.60 -5.46 25.88
C LEU A 32 -12.44 -5.74 24.38
N ALA A 33 -12.88 -6.88 23.88
CA ALA A 33 -12.85 -7.21 22.46
C ALA A 33 -13.72 -6.28 21.61
N ALA A 34 -14.76 -5.67 22.18
CA ALA A 34 -15.63 -4.72 21.50
C ALA A 34 -15.17 -3.26 21.61
N LEU A 35 -14.18 -2.95 22.45
CA LEU A 35 -13.68 -1.59 22.61
C LEU A 35 -12.72 -1.21 21.47
N PRO A 36 -12.77 0.05 21.01
CA PRO A 36 -11.75 0.57 20.11
C PRO A 36 -10.37 0.49 20.77
N TYR A 37 -9.38 0.01 20.03
CA TYR A 37 -7.99 -0.01 20.49
C TYR A 37 -7.08 0.70 19.49
N TYR A 38 -6.02 1.30 19.97
CA TYR A 38 -4.98 1.88 19.13
C TYR A 38 -3.70 1.05 19.21
N SER A 39 -3.11 0.77 18.06
CA SER A 39 -1.81 0.11 17.97
C SER A 39 -0.90 0.88 17.02
N TYR A 40 0.30 1.21 17.46
CA TYR A 40 1.27 1.93 16.65
C TYR A 40 1.53 1.22 15.31
N GLY A 41 1.40 1.96 14.22
CA GLY A 41 1.54 1.44 12.84
C GLY A 41 0.36 0.62 12.32
N LYS A 42 -0.52 0.13 13.20
CA LYS A 42 -1.75 -0.59 12.81
C LYS A 42 -3.01 0.27 12.87
N GLY A 43 -2.96 1.39 13.58
CA GLY A 43 -4.04 2.34 13.71
C GLY A 43 -5.05 1.99 14.80
N LEU A 44 -6.27 2.52 14.66
CA LEU A 44 -7.41 2.25 15.54
C LEU A 44 -8.12 1.00 15.07
N GLY A 45 -8.24 -0.01 15.93
CA GLY A 45 -8.94 -1.27 15.66
C GLY A 45 -10.24 -1.38 16.45
N ILE A 46 -11.25 -1.95 15.82
CA ILE A 46 -12.53 -2.30 16.42
C ILE A 46 -12.82 -3.74 16.02
N THR A 47 -13.16 -4.59 16.99
CA THR A 47 -13.59 -5.97 16.74
C THR A 47 -14.94 -6.15 17.41
N SER A 48 -15.91 -6.76 16.70
CA SER A 48 -17.21 -7.07 17.29
C SER A 48 -17.09 -8.12 18.40
N PRO A 49 -17.99 -8.12 19.41
CA PRO A 49 -17.93 -9.06 20.52
C PRO A 49 -17.98 -10.53 20.10
N ASP A 50 -18.70 -10.82 19.02
CA ASP A 50 -18.82 -12.15 18.41
C ASP A 50 -17.66 -12.51 17.47
N SER A 51 -16.68 -11.60 17.30
CA SER A 51 -15.54 -11.74 16.40
C SER A 51 -15.91 -11.99 14.93
N LEU A 52 -17.11 -11.63 14.51
CA LEU A 52 -17.56 -11.76 13.11
C LEU A 52 -17.16 -10.57 12.25
N PHE A 53 -16.74 -9.44 12.89
CA PHE A 53 -16.37 -8.24 12.18
C PHE A 53 -15.14 -7.59 12.81
N GLN A 54 -14.20 -7.17 11.97
CA GLN A 54 -13.07 -6.34 12.38
C GLN A 54 -12.92 -5.15 11.44
N LEU A 55 -12.67 -3.97 12.01
CA LEU A 55 -12.34 -2.75 11.30
C LEU A 55 -11.09 -2.14 11.90
N ASN A 56 -10.08 -1.93 11.06
CA ASN A 56 -8.92 -1.13 11.39
C ASN A 56 -8.96 0.17 10.58
N ILE A 57 -8.78 1.30 11.25
CA ILE A 57 -8.74 2.63 10.65
C ILE A 57 -7.31 3.13 10.76
N ARG A 58 -6.71 3.49 9.63
CA ARG A 58 -5.36 4.05 9.57
C ARG A 58 -5.37 5.36 8.82
N PHE A 59 -4.79 6.37 9.42
CA PHE A 59 -4.58 7.67 8.83
C PHE A 59 -3.11 7.93 8.60
N ARG A 60 -2.77 8.57 7.49
CA ARG A 60 -1.41 9.01 7.22
C ARG A 60 -1.39 10.34 6.48
N MET A 61 -0.66 11.29 7.03
CA MET A 61 -0.32 12.57 6.41
C MET A 61 1.19 12.67 6.22
N GLN A 62 1.62 13.20 5.09
CA GLN A 62 3.00 13.51 4.79
C GLN A 62 3.05 14.85 4.08
N ASN A 63 3.62 15.84 4.74
CA ASN A 63 3.93 17.13 4.19
C ASN A 63 5.38 17.13 3.68
N ARG A 64 5.67 17.85 2.62
CA ARG A 64 7.00 18.01 2.07
C ARG A 64 7.29 19.49 1.81
N VAL A 65 8.44 19.94 2.29
CA VAL A 65 9.05 21.19 1.88
C VAL A 65 10.25 20.84 1.04
N THR A 66 10.39 21.46 -0.11
CA THR A 66 11.50 21.24 -1.04
C THR A 66 12.22 22.56 -1.27
N TYR A 67 13.54 22.52 -1.20
CA TYR A 67 14.44 23.59 -1.63
C TYR A 67 15.24 23.05 -2.81
N ILE A 68 15.27 23.79 -3.90
CA ILE A 68 16.02 23.46 -5.11
C ILE A 68 16.89 24.67 -5.46
N GLN A 69 18.17 24.42 -5.66
CA GLN A 69 19.11 25.38 -6.18
C GLN A 69 19.90 24.72 -7.31
N ASN A 70 19.71 25.18 -8.53
CA ASN A 70 20.52 24.80 -9.68
C ASN A 70 21.61 25.84 -9.93
N GLU A 71 22.71 25.43 -10.55
CA GLU A 71 23.79 26.34 -10.92
C GLU A 71 23.24 27.35 -11.94
N GLY A 72 23.44 28.64 -11.63
CA GLY A 72 23.00 29.75 -12.49
C GLY A 72 21.50 30.12 -12.41
N GLU A 73 20.74 29.50 -11.52
CA GLU A 73 19.32 29.77 -11.30
C GLU A 73 19.07 30.31 -9.89
N ASP A 74 17.98 31.04 -9.72
CA ASP A 74 17.51 31.44 -8.38
C ASP A 74 16.98 30.22 -7.61
N ALA A 75 17.16 30.24 -6.29
CA ALA A 75 16.67 29.20 -5.41
C ALA A 75 15.13 29.15 -5.41
N ALA A 76 14.57 27.95 -5.55
CA ALA A 76 13.14 27.72 -5.51
C ALA A 76 12.73 26.96 -4.24
N TYR A 77 11.63 27.41 -3.63
CA TYR A 77 10.99 26.75 -2.47
C TYR A 77 9.61 26.28 -2.85
N SER A 78 9.26 25.08 -2.42
CA SER A 78 7.89 24.58 -2.56
C SER A 78 7.45 23.84 -1.31
N GLY A 79 6.15 23.94 -0.97
CA GLY A 79 5.51 23.19 0.10
C GLY A 79 4.28 22.47 -0.43
N GLU A 80 4.12 21.19 -0.10
CA GLU A 80 2.98 20.41 -0.54
C GLU A 80 2.51 19.37 0.47
N ILE A 81 1.23 19.05 0.40
CA ILE A 81 0.69 17.83 1.03
C ILE A 81 1.01 16.66 0.09
N ARG A 82 2.14 16.01 0.33
CA ARG A 82 2.64 14.93 -0.52
C ARG A 82 1.76 13.69 -0.48
N ARG A 83 1.20 13.36 0.70
CA ARG A 83 0.25 12.25 0.89
C ARG A 83 -0.71 12.56 2.03
N LEU A 84 -2.00 12.32 1.77
CA LEU A 84 -3.06 12.38 2.75
C LEU A 84 -3.96 11.17 2.50
N ARG A 85 -3.90 10.16 3.37
CA ARG A 85 -4.55 8.88 3.13
C ARG A 85 -5.32 8.38 4.32
N LEU A 86 -6.50 7.85 4.04
CA LEU A 86 -7.34 7.12 4.97
C LEU A 86 -7.50 5.68 4.47
N ARG A 87 -7.30 4.72 5.36
CA ARG A 87 -7.42 3.31 5.03
C ARG A 87 -8.26 2.58 6.06
N PHE A 88 -9.18 1.80 5.55
CA PHE A 88 -9.99 0.85 6.29
C PHE A 88 -9.61 -0.55 5.84
N ASP A 89 -9.39 -1.46 6.78
CA ASP A 89 -9.17 -2.88 6.50
C ASP A 89 -9.63 -3.74 7.67
N GLY A 90 -9.92 -4.99 7.39
CA GLY A 90 -10.40 -5.94 8.38
C GLY A 90 -10.97 -7.19 7.74
N TYR A 91 -11.88 -7.85 8.44
CA TYR A 91 -12.61 -9.01 7.94
C TYR A 91 -14.11 -8.93 8.23
N VAL A 92 -14.89 -9.70 7.49
CA VAL A 92 -16.35 -9.83 7.66
C VAL A 92 -16.74 -11.31 7.63
N GLY A 93 -17.56 -11.73 8.58
CA GLY A 93 -18.04 -13.10 8.74
C GLY A 93 -17.02 -14.03 9.36
N ASN A 94 -15.84 -14.13 8.80
CA ASN A 94 -14.70 -14.84 9.39
C ASN A 94 -13.37 -14.30 8.88
N PRO A 95 -12.22 -14.58 9.54
CA PRO A 95 -10.90 -14.07 9.17
C PRO A 95 -10.39 -14.52 7.78
N HIS A 96 -11.04 -15.41 7.08
CA HIS A 96 -10.70 -15.78 5.71
C HIS A 96 -11.20 -14.77 4.68
N PHE A 97 -12.25 -13.98 4.99
CA PHE A 97 -12.82 -12.94 4.14
C PHE A 97 -12.36 -11.56 4.61
N LEU A 98 -11.32 -11.03 3.97
CA LEU A 98 -10.78 -9.73 4.32
C LEU A 98 -11.20 -8.69 3.28
N TYR A 99 -11.14 -7.42 3.69
CA TYR A 99 -11.38 -6.29 2.80
C TYR A 99 -10.35 -5.19 3.02
N VAL A 100 -10.17 -4.36 2.01
CA VAL A 100 -9.39 -3.14 2.09
C VAL A 100 -10.04 -2.04 1.27
N ILE A 101 -10.15 -0.86 1.89
CA ILE A 101 -10.52 0.39 1.24
C ILE A 101 -9.45 1.41 1.59
N GLN A 102 -8.82 2.02 0.58
CA GLN A 102 -7.87 3.10 0.80
C GLN A 102 -8.21 4.30 -0.07
N LEU A 103 -8.41 5.43 0.58
CA LEU A 103 -8.67 6.72 -0.02
C LEU A 103 -7.42 7.60 0.02
N SER A 104 -7.29 8.51 -0.93
CA SER A 104 -6.25 9.55 -0.96
C SER A 104 -6.87 10.89 -1.33
N PHE A 105 -6.46 11.93 -0.61
CA PHE A 105 -6.96 13.30 -0.76
C PHE A 105 -5.83 14.28 -1.15
N ALA A 106 -4.60 13.78 -1.34
CA ALA A 106 -3.48 14.63 -1.75
C ALA A 106 -3.61 14.99 -3.23
N PRO A 107 -3.35 16.25 -3.62
CA PRO A 107 -3.48 16.72 -5.02
C PRO A 107 -2.74 15.83 -6.03
N GLY A 108 -1.50 15.45 -5.76
CA GLY A 108 -0.71 14.58 -6.64
C GLY A 108 -1.21 13.13 -6.76
N ASP A 109 -2.17 12.69 -5.92
CA ASP A 109 -2.83 11.37 -6.02
C ASP A 109 -4.22 11.46 -6.68
N VAL A 110 -4.90 12.60 -6.54
CA VAL A 110 -6.26 12.85 -7.07
C VAL A 110 -6.20 13.31 -8.53
N GLY A 111 -5.18 14.10 -8.90
CA GLY A 111 -5.08 14.77 -10.19
C GLY A 111 -5.85 16.08 -10.22
N GLU A 112 -5.87 16.73 -11.38
CA GLU A 112 -6.72 17.88 -11.63
C GLU A 112 -8.15 17.40 -11.84
N ILE A 113 -9.11 18.12 -11.26
CA ILE A 113 -10.54 17.85 -11.45
C ILE A 113 -10.96 18.66 -12.67
N GLN A 114 -11.33 17.96 -13.73
CA GLN A 114 -11.95 18.58 -14.91
C GLN A 114 -13.48 18.43 -14.79
N ASP A 115 -14.22 19.38 -15.37
CA ASP A 115 -15.67 19.34 -15.35
C ASP A 115 -16.20 18.05 -16.02
N GLY A 116 -17.01 17.31 -15.29
CA GLY A 116 -17.57 16.04 -15.75
C GLY A 116 -16.74 14.78 -15.46
N GLU A 117 -15.56 14.90 -14.86
CA GLU A 117 -14.74 13.75 -14.45
C GLU A 117 -15.02 13.29 -13.01
N ASN A 118 -14.89 11.98 -12.80
CA ASN A 118 -14.97 11.39 -11.47
C ASN A 118 -13.72 11.70 -10.64
N ILE A 119 -13.91 12.04 -9.38
CA ILE A 119 -12.82 12.29 -8.45
C ILE A 119 -12.03 10.99 -8.18
N ASN A 120 -10.75 10.96 -8.51
CA ASN A 120 -9.86 9.81 -8.39
C ASN A 120 -9.35 9.56 -6.95
N ILE A 121 -10.25 9.59 -5.94
CA ILE A 121 -9.86 9.41 -4.54
C ILE A 121 -9.63 7.95 -4.14
N ILE A 122 -10.24 6.99 -4.84
CA ILE A 122 -10.13 5.58 -4.49
C ILE A 122 -8.78 5.04 -4.96
N ARG A 123 -7.95 4.57 -4.04
CA ARG A 123 -6.69 3.90 -4.37
C ARG A 123 -6.84 2.39 -4.37
N ASP A 124 -7.36 1.84 -3.30
CA ASP A 124 -7.61 0.41 -3.16
C ASP A 124 -9.06 0.20 -2.72
N ALA A 125 -9.77 -0.71 -3.37
CA ALA A 125 -11.08 -1.22 -3.01
C ALA A 125 -11.13 -2.68 -3.45
N ALA A 126 -10.85 -3.60 -2.52
CA ALA A 126 -10.71 -5.01 -2.84
C ALA A 126 -11.12 -5.91 -1.68
N VAL A 127 -11.60 -7.09 -2.02
CA VAL A 127 -11.89 -8.19 -1.11
C VAL A 127 -10.91 -9.32 -1.34
N PHE A 128 -10.61 -10.05 -0.26
CA PHE A 128 -9.69 -11.18 -0.29
C PHE A 128 -10.38 -12.40 0.29
N TYR A 129 -10.11 -13.55 -0.29
CA TYR A 129 -10.43 -14.83 0.29
C TYR A 129 -9.15 -15.65 0.49
N ARG A 130 -8.87 -16.01 1.75
CA ARG A 130 -7.69 -16.79 2.16
C ARG A 130 -8.13 -18.12 2.78
N PRO A 131 -8.39 -19.17 1.98
CA PRO A 131 -8.84 -20.46 2.51
C PRO A 131 -7.80 -21.10 3.45
N ASN A 132 -6.52 -20.78 3.27
CA ASN A 132 -5.42 -21.27 4.09
C ASN A 132 -4.23 -20.32 4.01
N LYS A 133 -3.13 -20.65 4.69
CA LYS A 133 -1.89 -19.85 4.72
C LYS A 133 -1.17 -19.71 3.36
N HIS A 134 -1.45 -20.58 2.41
CA HIS A 134 -0.76 -20.62 1.12
C HIS A 134 -1.52 -19.87 0.04
N TRP A 135 -2.84 -19.93 0.02
CA TRP A 135 -3.64 -19.34 -1.03
C TRP A 135 -4.28 -18.02 -0.62
N SER A 136 -4.22 -17.06 -1.50
CA SER A 136 -4.93 -15.79 -1.38
C SER A 136 -5.52 -15.41 -2.73
N PHE A 137 -6.82 -15.32 -2.79
CA PHE A 137 -7.58 -14.83 -3.94
C PHE A 137 -8.04 -13.42 -3.64
N LEU A 138 -8.05 -12.57 -4.65
CA LEU A 138 -8.35 -11.16 -4.50
C LEU A 138 -9.20 -10.72 -5.68
N PHE A 139 -10.22 -9.92 -5.41
CA PHE A 139 -11.05 -9.28 -6.42
C PHE A 139 -11.26 -7.80 -6.08
N GLY A 140 -11.14 -6.95 -7.08
CA GLY A 140 -11.32 -5.51 -6.96
C GLY A 140 -10.11 -4.70 -7.44
N GLN A 141 -10.10 -3.41 -7.10
CA GLN A 141 -9.04 -2.49 -7.48
C GLN A 141 -7.94 -2.46 -6.41
N THR A 142 -6.74 -2.87 -6.77
CA THR A 142 -5.55 -2.72 -5.93
C THR A 142 -4.27 -2.86 -6.75
N LYS A 143 -3.11 -2.83 -6.11
CA LYS A 143 -1.81 -2.98 -6.77
C LYS A 143 -1.69 -4.33 -7.45
N LEU A 144 -1.25 -4.32 -8.69
CA LEU A 144 -0.85 -5.54 -9.39
C LEU A 144 0.50 -6.05 -8.86
N PRO A 145 0.79 -7.36 -8.98
CA PRO A 145 2.04 -7.95 -8.53
C PRO A 145 3.21 -7.62 -9.48
N GLY A 146 3.52 -6.33 -9.60
CA GLY A 146 4.59 -5.79 -10.44
C GLY A 146 5.90 -5.57 -9.68
N ASN A 147 6.58 -4.45 -10.03
CA ASN A 147 7.85 -4.06 -9.43
C ASN A 147 7.72 -3.83 -7.92
N ARG A 148 8.70 -4.33 -7.16
CA ARG A 148 8.70 -4.29 -5.69
C ARG A 148 8.53 -2.88 -5.14
N GLN A 149 9.21 -1.90 -5.69
CA GLN A 149 9.10 -0.51 -5.23
C GLN A 149 7.68 0.07 -5.34
N ARG A 150 6.88 -0.38 -6.32
CA ARG A 150 5.48 0.05 -6.42
C ARG A 150 4.58 -0.73 -5.47
N VAL A 151 4.82 -2.02 -5.34
CA VAL A 151 4.05 -2.90 -4.43
C VAL A 151 4.25 -2.48 -2.97
N ASN A 152 5.47 -2.12 -2.56
CA ASN A 152 5.74 -1.64 -1.21
C ASN A 152 4.89 -0.42 -0.86
N SER A 153 4.52 -0.33 0.41
CA SER A 153 3.83 0.86 0.92
C SER A 153 4.75 2.08 0.79
N SER A 154 4.19 3.22 0.41
CA SER A 154 4.95 4.48 0.48
C SER A 154 5.22 4.97 1.91
N GLY A 155 4.71 4.27 2.92
CA GLY A 155 5.10 4.46 4.32
C GLY A 155 6.25 3.57 4.76
N ALA A 156 6.77 2.71 3.86
CA ALA A 156 7.84 1.75 4.12
C ALA A 156 9.08 2.01 3.22
N LEU A 157 9.18 3.20 2.63
CA LEU A 157 10.33 3.66 1.87
C LEU A 157 11.45 4.09 2.81
N GLN A 158 12.70 3.98 2.37
CA GLN A 158 13.85 4.57 3.06
C GLN A 158 13.94 6.08 2.82
N LEU A 159 13.55 6.53 1.64
CA LEU A 159 13.57 7.92 1.23
C LEU A 159 12.15 8.47 1.09
N THR A 160 12.05 9.78 0.93
CA THR A 160 10.75 10.50 0.79
C THR A 160 9.94 10.01 -0.40
N ASP A 161 10.62 9.72 -1.51
CA ASP A 161 10.00 9.26 -2.75
C ASP A 161 10.66 7.98 -3.27
N ARG A 162 10.01 7.34 -4.23
CA ARG A 162 10.50 6.15 -4.94
C ARG A 162 11.56 6.55 -5.97
N SER A 163 12.35 5.57 -6.42
CA SER A 163 13.37 5.78 -7.44
C SER A 163 12.80 6.26 -8.78
N ILE A 164 13.68 6.80 -9.61
CA ILE A 164 13.36 7.19 -11.00
C ILE A 164 12.88 5.99 -11.83
N ASN A 165 13.38 4.78 -11.56
CA ASN A 165 12.89 3.56 -12.22
C ASN A 165 11.40 3.35 -11.95
N ASN A 166 10.95 3.55 -10.71
CA ASN A 166 9.53 3.46 -10.40
C ASN A 166 8.71 4.59 -11.06
N ALA A 167 9.29 5.75 -11.30
CA ALA A 167 8.59 6.84 -11.98
C ALA A 167 8.36 6.57 -13.47
N ARG A 168 9.25 5.80 -14.09
CA ARG A 168 9.24 5.53 -15.54
C ARG A 168 8.69 4.14 -15.88
N PHE A 169 9.07 3.13 -15.10
CA PHE A 169 8.77 1.71 -15.37
C PHE A 169 8.02 1.12 -14.17
N THR A 170 6.71 1.30 -14.16
CA THR A 170 5.88 0.85 -13.04
C THR A 170 4.62 0.18 -13.52
N ILE A 171 4.25 -0.91 -12.85
CA ILE A 171 2.94 -1.51 -12.94
C ILE A 171 2.18 -1.06 -11.70
N ASP A 172 1.11 -0.28 -11.90
CA ASP A 172 0.34 0.29 -10.78
C ASP A 172 -0.88 -0.57 -10.43
N ARG A 173 -1.87 0.07 -9.93
CA ARG A 173 -3.17 -0.48 -9.55
C ARG A 173 -4.08 -0.64 -10.74
N ASP A 174 -4.87 -1.68 -10.67
CA ASP A 174 -5.89 -1.94 -11.66
C ASP A 174 -7.05 -2.70 -11.01
N PHE A 175 -8.19 -2.77 -11.68
CA PHE A 175 -9.33 -3.56 -11.26
C PHE A 175 -9.27 -4.94 -11.90
N GLY A 176 -9.42 -5.99 -11.12
CA GLY A 176 -9.40 -7.35 -11.64
C GLY A 176 -9.37 -8.43 -10.56
N PHE A 177 -9.00 -9.62 -11.00
CA PHE A 177 -8.83 -10.79 -10.17
C PHE A 177 -7.34 -11.12 -10.03
N GLN A 178 -6.91 -11.46 -8.81
CA GLN A 178 -5.53 -11.88 -8.55
C GLN A 178 -5.54 -13.17 -7.70
N ALA A 179 -4.57 -14.04 -7.96
CA ALA A 179 -4.36 -15.26 -7.21
C ALA A 179 -2.89 -15.40 -6.82
N TYR A 180 -2.65 -15.66 -5.54
CA TYR A 180 -1.32 -15.80 -4.97
C TYR A 180 -1.18 -17.17 -4.30
N TYR A 181 -0.07 -17.81 -4.57
CA TYR A 181 0.40 -18.95 -3.83
C TYR A 181 1.66 -18.56 -3.05
N LEU A 182 1.61 -18.68 -1.73
CA LEU A 182 2.65 -18.26 -0.81
C LEU A 182 3.20 -19.49 -0.09
N ASN A 183 4.48 -19.78 -0.27
CA ASN A 183 5.19 -20.83 0.45
C ASN A 183 6.36 -20.22 1.22
N GLU A 184 6.03 -19.65 2.38
CA GLU A 184 6.97 -18.91 3.21
C GLU A 184 7.36 -19.72 4.45
N ASN A 185 8.64 -20.06 4.53
CA ASN A 185 9.27 -20.77 5.63
C ASN A 185 10.41 -19.91 6.19
N LYS A 186 10.50 -19.78 7.49
CA LYS A 186 11.42 -18.87 8.15
C LYS A 186 12.90 -19.12 7.80
N ASP A 187 13.34 -20.37 7.80
CA ASP A 187 14.75 -20.73 7.66
C ASP A 187 15.01 -21.75 6.53
N LYS A 188 14.03 -21.92 5.63
CA LYS A 188 14.13 -22.81 4.47
C LYS A 188 13.78 -22.05 3.20
N PHE A 189 14.23 -22.56 2.08
CA PHE A 189 13.86 -22.04 0.77
C PHE A 189 12.34 -21.74 0.72
N SER A 190 12.02 -20.54 0.34
CA SER A 190 10.66 -20.02 0.26
C SER A 190 10.43 -19.40 -1.13
N TYR A 191 9.20 -19.46 -1.59
CA TYR A 191 8.83 -18.86 -2.88
C TYR A 191 7.37 -18.44 -2.89
N ASN A 192 7.07 -17.40 -3.66
CA ASN A 192 5.73 -16.92 -3.89
C ASN A 192 5.46 -16.82 -5.39
N VAL A 193 4.31 -17.29 -5.83
CA VAL A 193 3.81 -17.11 -7.20
C VAL A 193 2.58 -16.23 -7.13
N LYS A 194 2.55 -15.17 -7.91
CA LYS A 194 1.45 -14.19 -7.93
C LYS A 194 1.01 -13.96 -9.36
N THR A 195 -0.28 -14.01 -9.60
CA THR A 195 -0.88 -13.79 -10.92
C THR A 195 -2.03 -12.79 -10.83
N ALA A 196 -2.27 -12.07 -11.91
CA ALA A 196 -3.41 -11.18 -12.03
C ALA A 196 -3.94 -11.14 -13.47
N VAL A 197 -5.27 -11.03 -13.57
CA VAL A 197 -5.99 -10.65 -14.78
C VAL A 197 -6.77 -9.38 -14.44
N SER A 198 -6.56 -8.32 -15.20
CA SER A 198 -7.13 -7.00 -14.89
C SER A 198 -7.54 -6.25 -16.16
N THR A 199 -8.26 -5.15 -16.00
CA THR A 199 -8.80 -4.37 -17.13
C THR A 199 -7.72 -3.72 -17.99
N GLY A 200 -6.54 -3.43 -17.43
CA GLY A 200 -5.47 -2.72 -18.16
C GLY A 200 -5.59 -1.19 -18.12
N GLU A 201 -6.71 -0.65 -17.65
CA GLU A 201 -7.06 0.77 -17.72
C GLU A 201 -6.57 1.59 -16.52
N GLY A 202 -6.20 0.92 -15.43
CA GLY A 202 -5.75 1.58 -14.22
C GLY A 202 -6.87 1.91 -13.25
N ARG A 203 -6.60 2.85 -12.33
CA ARG A 203 -7.52 3.17 -11.23
C ARG A 203 -8.75 3.93 -11.69
N ASN A 204 -9.88 3.61 -11.04
CA ASN A 204 -11.14 4.34 -11.12
C ASN A 204 -11.70 4.45 -12.56
N TRP A 205 -11.31 3.52 -13.41
CA TRP A 205 -11.84 3.45 -14.75
C TRP A 205 -13.25 2.83 -14.72
N THR A 206 -14.21 3.52 -15.31
CA THR A 206 -15.61 3.13 -15.23
C THR A 206 -16.16 2.54 -16.52
N LYS A 207 -15.44 2.69 -17.63
CA LYS A 207 -15.82 2.15 -18.94
C LYS A 207 -14.61 1.55 -19.62
N SER A 208 -14.76 0.32 -20.09
CA SER A 208 -13.86 -0.26 -21.08
C SER A 208 -14.53 -0.08 -22.44
N ALA A 209 -13.86 0.60 -23.37
CA ALA A 209 -14.36 0.78 -24.72
C ALA A 209 -13.85 -0.28 -25.68
N ASP A 210 -13.11 -1.26 -25.16
CA ASP A 210 -12.50 -2.35 -25.91
C ASP A 210 -12.42 -3.62 -25.04
N ASP A 211 -12.00 -4.74 -25.66
CA ASP A 211 -11.84 -6.03 -25.02
C ASP A 211 -10.40 -6.26 -24.50
N GLY A 212 -9.61 -5.19 -24.34
CA GLY A 212 -8.26 -5.28 -23.83
C GLY A 212 -8.22 -5.76 -22.38
N VAL A 213 -7.31 -6.66 -22.08
CA VAL A 213 -7.03 -7.14 -20.73
C VAL A 213 -5.54 -7.12 -20.44
N ALA A 214 -5.19 -6.91 -19.19
CA ALA A 214 -3.84 -7.02 -18.72
C ALA A 214 -3.61 -8.33 -17.96
N LEU A 215 -2.50 -8.98 -18.26
CA LEU A 215 -2.03 -10.19 -17.58
C LEU A 215 -0.73 -9.87 -16.84
N THR A 216 -0.66 -10.26 -15.57
CA THR A 216 0.54 -10.07 -14.75
C THR A 216 0.91 -11.39 -14.09
N GLY A 217 2.19 -11.74 -14.13
CA GLY A 217 2.76 -12.87 -13.40
C GLY A 217 4.00 -12.44 -12.64
N LYS A 218 4.19 -12.90 -11.41
CA LYS A 218 5.38 -12.65 -10.61
C LYS A 218 5.83 -13.88 -9.85
N LEU A 219 7.13 -14.14 -9.89
CA LEU A 219 7.81 -15.12 -9.07
C LEU A 219 8.73 -14.40 -8.09
N GLU A 220 8.66 -14.80 -6.83
CA GLU A 220 9.55 -14.34 -5.75
C GLU A 220 10.25 -15.56 -5.15
N LEU A 221 11.58 -15.52 -5.05
CA LEU A 221 12.42 -16.58 -4.49
C LEU A 221 13.17 -16.03 -3.28
N MET A 222 13.12 -16.74 -2.18
CA MET A 222 13.82 -16.41 -0.94
C MET A 222 14.70 -17.60 -0.51
N PRO A 223 15.94 -17.70 -1.04
CA PRO A 223 16.82 -18.84 -0.83
C PRO A 223 17.14 -19.11 0.66
N PHE A 224 17.23 -18.05 1.45
CA PHE A 224 17.58 -18.13 2.88
C PHE A 224 16.36 -18.05 3.81
N GLY A 225 15.18 -18.36 3.29
CA GLY A 225 13.92 -18.30 4.03
C GLY A 225 13.25 -16.92 3.99
N SER A 226 12.02 -16.87 4.51
CA SER A 226 11.23 -15.65 4.55
C SER A 226 11.81 -14.62 5.53
N PHE A 227 11.51 -13.36 5.26
CA PHE A 227 11.90 -12.22 6.09
C PHE A 227 10.99 -12.12 7.32
N LYS A 228 11.51 -11.60 8.43
CA LYS A 228 10.73 -11.34 9.63
C LYS A 228 9.72 -10.21 9.40
N ASN A 229 8.58 -10.28 10.07
CA ASN A 229 7.59 -9.21 10.18
C ASN A 229 7.27 -8.57 8.82
N ASP A 230 6.98 -9.38 7.80
CA ASP A 230 6.72 -8.94 6.44
C ASP A 230 7.84 -8.05 5.85
N GLY A 231 9.08 -8.35 6.19
CA GLY A 231 10.26 -7.56 5.83
C GLY A 231 10.42 -7.33 4.32
N THR A 232 9.84 -8.19 3.48
CA THR A 232 9.80 -7.99 2.02
C THR A 232 9.07 -6.70 1.61
N ASN A 233 8.16 -6.20 2.44
CA ASN A 233 7.35 -5.01 2.18
C ASN A 233 8.01 -3.70 2.63
N PHE A 234 9.18 -3.76 3.26
CA PHE A 234 9.96 -2.60 3.69
C PHE A 234 11.25 -2.48 2.87
N GLU A 235 11.65 -1.26 2.53
CA GLU A 235 12.93 -1.02 1.85
C GLU A 235 14.11 -1.16 2.82
N GLY A 236 13.99 -0.58 4.01
CA GLY A 236 14.98 -0.73 5.08
C GLY A 236 14.81 -2.00 5.90
N ASP A 237 15.85 -2.43 6.62
CA ASP A 237 15.77 -3.55 7.55
C ASP A 237 15.24 -3.13 8.93
N VAL A 238 13.97 -2.74 8.98
CA VAL A 238 13.29 -2.34 10.22
C VAL A 238 13.16 -3.50 11.21
N ALA A 239 13.04 -4.73 10.69
CA ALA A 239 12.90 -5.94 11.51
C ALA A 239 14.23 -6.44 12.12
N ARG A 240 15.35 -5.85 11.69
CA ARG A 240 16.72 -6.26 12.09
C ARG A 240 16.92 -7.77 11.95
N GLU A 241 17.12 -8.19 10.71
CA GLU A 241 17.41 -9.58 10.41
C GLU A 241 18.71 -10.00 11.10
N LYS A 242 18.70 -11.16 11.76
CA LYS A 242 19.90 -11.69 12.45
C LYS A 242 20.79 -12.51 11.54
N THR A 243 20.31 -12.89 10.38
CA THR A 243 21.00 -13.68 9.36
C THR A 243 20.69 -13.08 8.00
N PRO A 244 21.60 -13.18 7.02
CA PRO A 244 21.32 -12.66 5.68
C PRO A 244 20.04 -13.24 5.11
N LYS A 245 19.19 -12.37 4.55
CA LYS A 245 17.97 -12.74 3.85
C LYS A 245 18.01 -12.14 2.44
N LEU A 246 17.76 -12.96 1.45
CA LEU A 246 17.80 -12.59 0.04
C LEU A 246 16.42 -12.81 -0.58
N LEU A 247 15.91 -11.81 -1.28
CA LEU A 247 14.78 -11.90 -2.19
C LEU A 247 15.26 -11.66 -3.61
N LEU A 248 14.94 -12.57 -4.50
CA LEU A 248 15.06 -12.41 -5.95
C LEU A 248 13.67 -12.45 -6.53
N SER A 249 13.31 -11.50 -7.39
CA SER A 249 12.00 -11.54 -8.02
C SER A 249 12.01 -11.13 -9.47
N GLY A 250 11.13 -11.77 -10.24
CA GLY A 250 10.85 -11.45 -11.63
C GLY A 250 9.36 -11.29 -11.85
N ALA A 251 8.96 -10.23 -12.55
CA ALA A 251 7.58 -10.02 -12.95
C ALA A 251 7.49 -9.80 -14.46
N PHE A 252 6.46 -10.39 -15.06
CA PHE A 252 6.05 -10.15 -16.43
C PHE A 252 4.66 -9.53 -16.43
N HIS A 253 4.47 -8.53 -17.26
CA HIS A 253 3.19 -7.86 -17.46
C HIS A 253 2.96 -7.63 -18.95
N GLN A 254 1.76 -7.97 -19.41
CA GLN A 254 1.28 -7.65 -20.75
C GLN A 254 -0.06 -6.95 -20.61
N ASN A 255 -0.15 -5.75 -21.15
CA ASN A 255 -1.38 -4.98 -21.24
C ASN A 255 -1.77 -4.87 -22.71
N ASN A 256 -2.84 -5.54 -23.08
CA ASN A 256 -3.37 -5.50 -24.43
C ASN A 256 -4.25 -4.25 -24.60
N LEU A 257 -4.13 -3.58 -25.74
CA LEU A 257 -4.86 -2.34 -26.03
C LEU A 257 -4.67 -1.23 -24.98
N ALA A 258 -3.44 -1.14 -24.42
CA ALA A 258 -3.12 -0.09 -23.46
C ALA A 258 -3.33 1.30 -24.07
N ARG A 259 -4.03 2.17 -23.34
CA ARG A 259 -4.35 3.56 -23.77
C ARG A 259 -3.33 4.58 -23.33
N ARG A 260 -2.57 4.28 -22.27
CA ARG A 260 -1.66 5.23 -21.62
C ARG A 260 -0.20 4.86 -21.81
N THR A 261 0.67 5.86 -21.82
CA THR A 261 2.11 5.73 -22.08
C THR A 261 2.85 4.79 -21.12
N GLN A 262 2.30 4.52 -19.95
CA GLN A 262 2.85 3.59 -18.95
C GLN A 262 1.86 2.44 -18.63
N GLY A 263 0.98 2.11 -19.56
CA GLY A 263 -0.08 1.12 -19.35
C GLY A 263 -1.23 1.67 -18.51
N GLN A 264 -1.12 1.59 -17.18
CA GLN A 264 -2.15 2.10 -16.24
C GLN A 264 -1.95 3.56 -15.81
N LEU A 265 -0.87 4.20 -16.23
CA LEU A 265 -0.50 5.58 -15.87
C LEU A 265 0.05 6.32 -17.08
N GLY A 266 0.25 7.63 -16.91
CA GLY A 266 0.80 8.51 -17.94
C GLY A 266 -0.28 9.16 -18.78
N GLY A 267 0.13 9.90 -19.80
CA GLY A 267 -0.76 10.53 -20.78
C GLY A 267 -1.34 9.54 -21.78
N ASP A 268 -2.39 9.92 -22.45
CA ASP A 268 -3.06 9.09 -23.44
C ASP A 268 -2.20 8.90 -24.71
N LEU A 269 -2.31 7.73 -25.30
CA LEU A 269 -1.70 7.38 -26.58
C LEU A 269 -2.65 7.75 -27.73
N PHE A 270 -2.11 8.11 -28.88
CA PHE A 270 -2.90 8.30 -30.12
C PHE A 270 -3.56 7.00 -30.58
N GLU A 271 -2.92 5.88 -30.37
CA GLU A 271 -3.40 4.54 -30.69
C GLU A 271 -3.16 3.61 -29.51
N GLN A 272 -4.11 2.74 -29.28
CA GLN A 272 -3.95 1.66 -28.32
C GLN A 272 -2.89 0.66 -28.79
N LYS A 273 -2.03 0.24 -27.87
CA LYS A 273 -0.93 -0.68 -28.20
C LYS A 273 -0.78 -1.75 -27.14
N THR A 274 -0.36 -2.94 -27.56
CA THR A 274 0.05 -3.96 -26.60
C THR A 274 1.39 -3.59 -25.99
N MET A 275 1.40 -3.40 -24.67
CA MET A 275 2.60 -3.10 -23.91
C MET A 275 3.06 -4.33 -23.14
N LYS A 276 4.35 -4.64 -23.20
CA LYS A 276 4.97 -5.74 -22.45
C LYS A 276 6.08 -5.19 -21.55
N SER A 277 6.15 -5.67 -20.32
CA SER A 277 7.17 -5.28 -19.35
C SER A 277 7.74 -6.49 -18.66
N VAL A 278 9.06 -6.54 -18.53
CA VAL A 278 9.79 -7.49 -17.69
C VAL A 278 10.50 -6.69 -16.61
N LEU A 279 10.27 -7.06 -15.37
CA LEU A 279 10.82 -6.36 -14.21
C LEU A 279 11.54 -7.37 -13.33
N LEU A 280 12.80 -7.09 -13.04
CA LEU A 280 13.64 -7.91 -12.17
C LEU A 280 14.07 -7.08 -10.98
N ASP A 281 14.04 -7.65 -9.81
CA ASP A 281 14.54 -7.00 -8.61
C ASP A 281 15.17 -7.98 -7.62
N ALA A 282 16.12 -7.47 -6.82
CA ALA A 282 16.79 -8.19 -5.76
C ALA A 282 16.83 -7.33 -4.50
N MET A 283 16.74 -7.98 -3.34
CA MET A 283 16.86 -7.31 -2.04
C MET A 283 17.62 -8.20 -1.07
N LEU A 284 18.69 -7.66 -0.51
CA LEU A 284 19.45 -8.29 0.56
C LEU A 284 19.26 -7.50 1.85
N LYS A 285 19.02 -8.18 2.96
CA LYS A 285 18.98 -7.61 4.32
C LYS A 285 19.85 -8.42 5.28
N TYR A 286 20.53 -7.68 6.18
CA TYR A 286 21.41 -8.26 7.18
C TYR A 286 21.61 -7.28 8.34
#